data_536de0ac576ff5a9cac22ed825c2aa4d
#
_entry.id   536de0ac576ff5a9cac22ed825c2aa4d
#
_cell.length_a   1.000
_cell.length_b   1.000
_cell.length_c   1.000
_cell.angle_alpha   90.00
_cell.angle_beta   90.00
_cell.angle_gamma   90.00
#
_symmetry.space_group_name_H-M   'P 1'
#
loop_
_entity.id
_entity.type
_entity.pdbx_description
1 polymer ?
#
loop_
_entity_poly.entity_id
_entity_poly.type
_entity_poly.pdbx_seq_one_letter_code
_entity_poly.pdbx_strand_id
1 'polypeptide(L)'
;MSYIKNFFYAALSMGLFLGGGVQLAGAGPAIRMPNNEGWLQINYEMQFLGQWRNNGSGPDGNDNTTDVYFRRNRLSFRGMMNSKYGFYYAQEFQGDRYIGALNVWDTPVNDFFVLDAFFMANFSEKFNLRAGLTKDPLVREHNVGCFFPLSLDRSLFVYTSIPRVSRDYGIVFWGNLMDQRLQYKLAAMEGVDSADQPSSTLRYTARFHYSFLEPENLPLYFGTYLGKKKVLTVGAGYQFEPDAAYGNVTLQTIEKDYQAWTVDLFAEYPTESGTYTFGAAYLDSDFDDAYLGGDPSPASISIDGQKNGYYIKAGYLLPNKIGPGQVQFFSRYENWSFAELGGVEDQEIDWYAFGINYYLKGQDMRLTFEYSVTDLDKTDSGDPAISDFDTATLMFQFRF
;
A
#
# COMPACT_ATOMS: atom_id res chain seq x y z
N MET A 1 -0.21 39.94 -27.68
CA MET A 1 -1.05 38.77 -28.00
C MET A 1 -0.27 37.58 -28.61
N SER A 2 1.02 37.70 -28.82
CA SER A 2 1.88 36.65 -29.40
C SER A 2 2.46 35.65 -28.38
N TYR A 3 2.59 36.03 -27.11
CA TYR A 3 3.21 35.17 -26.08
C TYR A 3 2.28 34.09 -25.52
N ILE A 4 0.97 34.25 -25.61
CA ILE A 4 -0.01 33.28 -25.08
C ILE A 4 -0.18 32.10 -26.05
N LYS A 5 -0.02 32.30 -27.36
CA LYS A 5 -0.09 31.18 -28.34
C LYS A 5 1.10 30.22 -28.24
N ASN A 6 2.28 30.71 -27.91
CA ASN A 6 3.48 29.86 -27.76
C ASN A 6 3.47 29.00 -26.49
N PHE A 7 2.72 29.42 -25.47
CA PHE A 7 2.55 28.63 -24.26
C PHE A 7 1.64 27.41 -24.45
N PHE A 8 0.62 27.54 -25.32
CA PHE A 8 -0.30 26.42 -25.62
C PHE A 8 0.30 25.38 -26.57
N TYR A 9 1.20 25.78 -27.49
CA TYR A 9 1.86 24.82 -28.38
C TYR A 9 3.00 24.04 -27.73
N ALA A 10 3.63 24.58 -26.69
CA ALA A 10 4.63 23.85 -25.87
C ALA A 10 4.01 22.76 -25.02
N ALA A 11 2.74 22.88 -24.62
CA ALA A 11 2.02 21.86 -23.85
C ALA A 11 1.53 20.67 -24.69
N LEU A 12 1.38 20.84 -26.03
CA LEU A 12 0.85 19.80 -26.92
C LEU A 12 1.94 18.92 -27.55
N SER A 13 3.20 19.38 -27.60
CA SER A 13 4.32 18.65 -28.22
C SER A 13 5.12 17.78 -27.25
N MET A 14 4.75 17.69 -25.98
CA MET A 14 5.45 16.92 -24.92
C MET A 14 5.04 15.45 -24.81
N GLY A 15 4.26 14.93 -25.76
CA GLY A 15 3.72 13.56 -25.74
C GLY A 15 4.58 12.48 -26.40
N LEU A 16 5.73 12.82 -27.02
CA LEU A 16 6.34 11.89 -27.97
C LEU A 16 7.86 11.75 -27.82
N PHE A 17 8.39 11.48 -26.64
CA PHE A 17 9.76 10.90 -26.53
C PHE A 17 10.00 10.34 -25.10
N LEU A 18 9.40 9.18 -24.81
CA LEU A 18 9.93 8.29 -23.78
C LEU A 18 9.83 6.87 -24.34
N GLY A 19 10.98 6.26 -24.54
CA GLY A 19 11.05 4.87 -24.94
C GLY A 19 10.31 3.97 -23.99
N GLY A 20 9.45 3.10 -24.52
CA GLY A 20 8.89 1.86 -23.99
C GLY A 20 8.45 1.73 -22.52
N GLY A 21 8.33 2.79 -21.76
CA GLY A 21 7.83 2.76 -20.39
C GLY A 21 6.31 2.99 -20.37
N VAL A 22 5.58 2.17 -19.64
CA VAL A 22 4.18 2.46 -19.32
C VAL A 22 4.12 3.85 -18.71
N GLN A 23 3.59 4.82 -19.46
CA GLN A 23 3.31 6.14 -18.94
C GLN A 23 2.33 5.97 -17.78
N LEU A 24 2.74 6.28 -16.57
CA LEU A 24 1.83 6.38 -15.42
C LEU A 24 0.86 7.51 -15.79
N ALA A 25 -0.34 7.12 -16.22
CA ALA A 25 -1.38 8.07 -16.57
C ALA A 25 -1.66 8.95 -15.33
N GLY A 26 -1.85 10.26 -15.54
CA GLY A 26 -2.12 11.20 -14.45
C GLY A 26 -0.90 11.79 -13.76
N ALA A 27 0.20 11.87 -14.44
CA ALA A 27 1.32 12.66 -13.98
C ALA A 27 1.00 14.15 -14.13
N GLY A 28 1.17 14.92 -13.07
CA GLY A 28 1.04 16.37 -13.08
C GLY A 28 2.08 17.05 -13.98
N PRO A 29 2.07 18.38 -14.05
CA PRO A 29 2.94 19.12 -14.94
C PRO A 29 4.42 18.86 -14.63
N ALA A 30 5.23 18.69 -15.67
CA ALA A 30 6.67 18.54 -15.57
C ALA A 30 7.38 19.79 -16.09
N ILE A 31 8.30 20.31 -15.28
CA ILE A 31 9.17 21.44 -15.61
C ILE A 31 10.53 20.86 -16.03
N ARG A 32 11.01 21.20 -17.22
CA ARG A 32 12.35 20.81 -17.68
C ARG A 32 13.39 21.83 -17.23
N MET A 33 14.57 21.35 -16.87
CA MET A 33 15.70 22.21 -16.57
C MET A 33 16.28 22.82 -17.85
N PRO A 34 16.94 24.00 -17.76
CA PRO A 34 17.46 24.72 -18.96
C PRO A 34 18.43 23.89 -19.81
N ASN A 35 19.17 22.98 -19.21
CA ASN A 35 20.12 22.09 -19.90
C ASN A 35 19.46 20.89 -20.58
N ASN A 36 18.12 20.73 -20.49
CA ASN A 36 17.33 19.58 -20.94
C ASN A 36 17.72 18.21 -20.36
N GLU A 37 18.63 18.13 -19.40
CA GLU A 37 19.05 16.87 -18.78
C GLU A 37 18.15 16.47 -17.62
N GLY A 38 17.66 17.46 -16.87
CA GLY A 38 16.83 17.27 -15.70
C GLY A 38 15.39 17.71 -15.88
N TRP A 39 14.52 17.23 -15.00
CA TRP A 39 13.13 17.64 -14.92
C TRP A 39 12.58 17.50 -13.51
N LEU A 40 11.56 18.27 -13.18
CA LEU A 40 10.79 18.22 -11.96
C LEU A 40 9.31 18.05 -12.31
N GLN A 41 8.66 17.05 -11.74
CA GLN A 41 7.23 16.80 -11.85
C GLN A 41 6.56 17.05 -10.51
N ILE A 42 5.39 17.71 -10.53
CA ILE A 42 4.56 18.00 -9.36
C ILE A 42 3.26 17.25 -9.54
N ASN A 43 2.86 16.47 -8.53
CA ASN A 43 1.59 15.75 -8.55
C ASN A 43 0.76 16.11 -7.32
N TYR A 44 -0.54 16.16 -7.51
CA TYR A 44 -1.54 16.25 -6.45
C TYR A 44 -2.47 15.04 -6.54
N GLU A 45 -2.69 14.40 -5.41
CA GLU A 45 -3.48 13.18 -5.32
C GLU A 45 -4.38 13.25 -4.09
N MET A 46 -5.68 12.97 -4.24
CA MET A 46 -6.60 12.91 -3.11
C MET A 46 -7.56 11.74 -3.19
N GLN A 47 -7.98 11.27 -2.01
CA GLN A 47 -9.10 10.35 -1.79
C GLN A 47 -9.99 10.95 -0.70
N PHE A 48 -11.22 11.28 -1.07
CA PHE A 48 -12.24 11.83 -0.20
C PHE A 48 -13.33 10.78 -0.01
N LEU A 49 -13.65 10.47 1.25
CA LEU A 49 -14.55 9.39 1.63
C LEU A 49 -15.74 9.89 2.43
N GLY A 50 -16.90 9.27 2.16
CA GLY A 50 -18.03 9.22 3.09
C GLY A 50 -18.18 7.78 3.54
N GLN A 51 -18.22 7.54 4.84
CA GLN A 51 -18.27 6.23 5.45
C GLN A 51 -19.37 6.14 6.49
N TRP A 52 -20.13 5.07 6.46
CA TRP A 52 -21.07 4.68 7.48
C TRP A 52 -20.61 3.38 8.13
N ARG A 53 -20.75 3.30 9.48
CA ARG A 53 -20.49 2.10 10.30
C ARG A 53 -21.60 1.89 11.30
N ASN A 54 -21.85 0.64 11.66
CA ASN A 54 -22.80 0.24 12.70
C ASN A 54 -22.10 -0.26 13.98
N ASN A 55 -22.90 -0.69 14.94
CA ASN A 55 -22.51 -1.36 16.19
C ASN A 55 -21.52 -0.58 17.07
N GLY A 56 -21.63 0.75 17.10
CA GLY A 56 -20.74 1.59 17.90
C GLY A 56 -19.27 1.58 17.43
N SER A 57 -19.00 0.96 16.28
CA SER A 57 -17.65 0.81 15.72
C SER A 57 -17.05 2.12 15.17
N GLY A 58 -17.80 3.20 15.23
CA GLY A 58 -17.34 4.55 14.87
C GLY A 58 -16.64 5.27 16.03
N PRO A 59 -15.90 6.38 15.74
CA PRO A 59 -15.10 7.10 16.75
C PRO A 59 -15.91 7.72 17.87
N ASP A 60 -17.19 7.96 17.65
CA ASP A 60 -18.11 8.56 18.63
C ASP A 60 -18.84 7.51 19.50
N GLY A 61 -18.62 6.20 19.23
CA GLY A 61 -19.23 5.10 19.98
C GLY A 61 -20.75 5.00 19.85
N ASN A 62 -21.38 5.74 18.91
CA ASN A 62 -22.81 5.63 18.66
C ASN A 62 -23.14 4.39 17.85
N ASP A 63 -24.35 3.85 17.98
CA ASP A 63 -24.81 2.64 17.25
C ASP A 63 -24.59 2.74 15.74
N ASN A 64 -24.70 3.94 15.19
CA ASN A 64 -24.43 4.22 13.79
C ASN A 64 -23.65 5.52 13.66
N THR A 65 -22.50 5.45 13.01
CA THR A 65 -21.64 6.61 12.76
C THR A 65 -21.54 6.90 11.27
N THR A 66 -21.61 8.17 10.90
CA THR A 66 -21.37 8.61 9.52
C THR A 66 -20.31 9.70 9.52
N ASP A 67 -19.22 9.46 8.81
CA ASP A 67 -18.07 10.34 8.72
C ASP A 67 -17.75 10.74 7.29
N VAL A 68 -17.15 11.91 7.15
CA VAL A 68 -16.66 12.44 5.88
C VAL A 68 -15.25 12.98 6.08
N TYR A 69 -14.27 12.41 5.38
CA TYR A 69 -12.87 12.74 5.62
C TYR A 69 -11.97 12.53 4.39
N PHE A 70 -10.76 13.10 4.43
CA PHE A 70 -9.71 12.78 3.49
C PHE A 70 -8.94 11.53 3.95
N ARG A 71 -9.10 10.44 3.24
CA ARG A 71 -8.28 9.25 3.45
C ARG A 71 -6.83 9.49 3.05
N ARG A 72 -6.63 10.27 1.98
CA ARG A 72 -5.34 10.72 1.47
C ARG A 72 -5.47 12.08 0.82
N ASN A 73 -4.54 12.94 1.12
CA ASN A 73 -4.42 14.25 0.49
C ASN A 73 -2.92 14.55 0.35
N ARG A 74 -2.38 14.30 -0.85
CA ARG A 74 -0.94 14.19 -1.08
C ARG A 74 -0.45 15.19 -2.12
N LEU A 75 0.64 15.87 -1.78
CA LEU A 75 1.46 16.61 -2.70
C LEU A 75 2.79 15.86 -2.87
N SER A 76 3.21 15.60 -4.12
CA SER A 76 4.47 14.93 -4.35
C SER A 76 5.29 15.58 -5.47
N PHE A 77 6.61 15.43 -5.33
CA PHE A 77 7.62 15.93 -6.26
C PHE A 77 8.50 14.76 -6.69
N ARG A 78 8.64 14.60 -7.99
CA ARG A 78 9.60 13.67 -8.56
C ARG A 78 10.55 14.45 -9.45
N GLY A 79 11.84 14.42 -9.13
CA GLY A 79 12.86 15.11 -9.88
C GLY A 79 13.92 14.14 -10.42
N MET A 80 14.39 14.39 -11.64
CA MET A 80 15.59 13.78 -12.19
C MET A 80 16.61 14.88 -12.50
N MET A 81 17.82 14.74 -11.97
CA MET A 81 18.93 15.65 -12.30
C MET A 81 19.50 15.34 -13.67
N ASN A 82 19.52 14.05 -14.03
CA ASN A 82 19.95 13.52 -15.31
C ASN A 82 19.29 12.15 -15.53
N SER A 83 19.72 11.38 -16.51
CA SER A 83 19.16 10.04 -16.81
C SER A 83 19.34 9.02 -15.68
N LYS A 84 20.25 9.24 -14.73
CA LYS A 84 20.61 8.27 -13.68
C LYS A 84 20.13 8.67 -12.31
N TYR A 85 20.27 9.92 -11.91
CA TYR A 85 20.09 10.38 -10.53
C TYR A 85 18.86 11.25 -10.38
N GLY A 86 18.10 10.99 -9.34
CA GLY A 86 16.89 11.74 -9.03
C GLY A 86 16.45 11.57 -7.58
N PHE A 87 15.28 12.11 -7.29
CA PHE A 87 14.65 12.00 -5.98
C PHE A 87 13.14 11.87 -6.13
N TYR A 88 12.53 11.38 -5.06
CA TYR A 88 11.09 11.45 -4.84
C TYR A 88 10.83 11.98 -3.45
N TYR A 89 9.90 12.91 -3.34
CA TYR A 89 9.41 13.46 -2.09
C TYR A 89 7.89 13.47 -2.13
N ALA A 90 7.23 13.00 -1.10
CA ALA A 90 5.80 13.07 -0.94
C ALA A 90 5.44 13.52 0.47
N GLN A 91 4.57 14.50 0.56
CA GLN A 91 3.95 14.96 1.78
C GLN A 91 2.47 14.61 1.75
N GLU A 92 1.96 14.06 2.84
CA GLU A 92 0.56 13.70 2.98
C GLU A 92 -0.05 14.44 4.15
N PHE A 93 -1.19 15.05 3.92
CA PHE A 93 -2.12 15.47 4.97
C PHE A 93 -3.12 14.34 5.13
N GLN A 94 -3.27 13.88 6.34
CA GLN A 94 -4.21 12.84 6.67
C GLN A 94 -5.16 13.34 7.74
N GLY A 95 -6.47 13.26 7.45
CA GLY A 95 -7.52 13.37 8.44
C GLY A 95 -7.66 12.08 9.24
N ASP A 96 -8.80 11.87 9.82
CA ASP A 96 -9.11 10.69 10.62
C ASP A 96 -8.80 9.41 9.85
N ARG A 97 -8.17 8.45 10.52
CA ARG A 97 -7.83 7.16 9.93
C ARG A 97 -8.79 6.10 10.41
N TYR A 98 -9.54 5.56 9.47
CA TYR A 98 -10.22 4.29 9.66
C TYR A 98 -9.40 3.19 9.00
N ILE A 99 -9.00 2.22 9.80
CA ILE A 99 -8.34 1.03 9.27
C ILE A 99 -9.45 0.05 8.91
N GLY A 100 -9.81 0.05 7.65
CA GLY A 100 -10.78 -0.78 6.96
C GLY A 100 -11.52 -1.86 7.77
N ALA A 101 -10.90 -3.02 7.99
CA ALA A 101 -11.45 -4.14 8.70
C ALA A 101 -11.40 -4.02 10.24
N LEU A 102 -10.77 -2.99 10.78
CA LEU A 102 -10.50 -2.91 12.20
C LEU A 102 -11.21 -1.72 12.81
N ASN A 103 -11.62 -1.89 14.05
CA ASN A 103 -12.11 -0.81 14.89
C ASN A 103 -10.97 -0.10 15.63
N VAL A 104 -9.77 -0.17 15.11
CA VAL A 104 -8.63 0.56 15.63
C VAL A 104 -8.63 1.96 15.04
N TRP A 105 -8.87 2.93 15.88
CA TRP A 105 -8.78 4.35 15.56
C TRP A 105 -7.33 4.77 15.69
N ASP A 106 -6.73 5.05 14.57
CA ASP A 106 -5.51 5.85 14.59
C ASP A 106 -5.94 7.27 14.96
N THR A 107 -5.36 7.82 16.02
CA THR A 107 -5.66 9.19 16.49
C THR A 107 -5.69 10.14 15.31
N PRO A 108 -6.70 11.03 15.22
CA PRO A 108 -6.79 11.99 14.13
C PRO A 108 -5.51 12.82 14.08
N VAL A 109 -4.64 12.48 13.16
CA VAL A 109 -3.47 13.28 12.87
C VAL A 109 -3.91 14.29 11.81
N ASN A 110 -4.57 15.34 12.24
CA ASN A 110 -4.81 16.51 11.40
C ASN A 110 -3.47 17.21 11.15
N ASP A 111 -2.53 16.51 10.58
CA ASP A 111 -1.16 16.98 10.43
C ASP A 111 -0.57 16.60 9.06
N PHE A 112 0.42 17.38 8.67
CA PHE A 112 1.23 17.10 7.51
C PHE A 112 2.44 16.27 7.94
N PHE A 113 2.67 15.16 7.26
CA PHE A 113 3.85 14.35 7.48
C PHE A 113 4.54 13.97 6.17
N VAL A 114 5.84 13.72 6.24
CA VAL A 114 6.62 13.22 5.11
C VAL A 114 6.33 11.74 4.96
N LEU A 115 5.71 11.37 3.84
CA LEU A 115 5.36 9.99 3.54
C LEU A 115 6.50 9.24 2.85
N ASP A 116 7.14 9.85 1.88
CA ASP A 116 8.27 9.31 1.14
C ASP A 116 9.31 10.43 0.92
N ALA A 117 10.58 10.14 1.16
CA ALA A 117 11.69 11.07 0.88
C ALA A 117 12.95 10.27 0.59
N PHE A 118 13.23 10.02 -0.68
CA PHE A 118 14.39 9.21 -1.05
C PHE A 118 15.09 9.71 -2.32
N PHE A 119 16.39 9.50 -2.32
CA PHE A 119 17.25 9.57 -3.49
C PHE A 119 17.06 8.31 -4.34
N MET A 120 17.16 8.43 -5.64
CA MET A 120 17.18 7.29 -6.56
C MET A 120 18.36 7.35 -7.52
N ALA A 121 18.97 6.18 -7.77
CA ALA A 121 19.99 6.01 -8.78
C ALA A 121 19.61 4.84 -9.70
N ASN A 122 19.42 5.15 -10.99
CA ASN A 122 19.05 4.19 -12.02
C ASN A 122 20.30 3.89 -12.86
N PHE A 123 21.03 2.83 -12.53
CA PHE A 123 22.26 2.48 -13.22
C PHE A 123 22.00 1.67 -14.48
N SER A 124 21.06 0.74 -14.39
CA SER A 124 20.65 -0.14 -15.50
C SER A 124 19.27 -0.72 -15.24
N GLU A 125 18.72 -1.42 -16.20
CA GLU A 125 17.52 -2.23 -16.01
C GLU A 125 17.68 -3.28 -14.90
N LYS A 126 18.91 -3.80 -14.75
CA LYS A 126 19.24 -4.87 -13.82
C LYS A 126 19.64 -4.40 -12.43
N PHE A 127 19.98 -3.13 -12.25
CA PHE A 127 20.47 -2.61 -10.98
C PHE A 127 20.09 -1.14 -10.77
N ASN A 128 19.36 -0.90 -9.71
CA ASN A 128 18.88 0.40 -9.28
C ASN A 128 18.93 0.51 -7.76
N LEU A 129 18.97 1.74 -7.26
CA LEU A 129 19.07 2.05 -5.83
C LEU A 129 18.02 3.07 -5.44
N ARG A 130 17.47 2.93 -4.24
CA ARG A 130 16.78 3.97 -3.48
C ARG A 130 17.40 4.06 -2.11
N ALA A 131 17.54 5.28 -1.56
CA ALA A 131 18.08 5.51 -0.22
C ALA A 131 17.32 6.67 0.45
N GLY A 132 16.84 6.46 1.66
CA GLY A 132 16.03 7.39 2.46
C GLY A 132 14.75 6.75 2.96
N LEU A 133 13.72 7.56 3.24
CA LEU A 133 12.40 7.09 3.66
C LEU A 133 11.65 6.55 2.43
N THR A 134 11.53 5.23 2.35
CA THR A 134 10.96 4.54 1.19
C THR A 134 10.16 3.31 1.61
N LYS A 135 9.41 2.75 0.66
CA LYS A 135 8.64 1.54 0.92
C LYS A 135 9.53 0.34 1.18
N ASP A 136 9.22 -0.39 2.25
CA ASP A 136 9.72 -1.74 2.47
C ASP A 136 9.17 -2.68 1.39
N PRO A 137 10.01 -3.54 0.80
CA PRO A 137 9.58 -4.40 -0.30
C PRO A 137 8.92 -5.72 0.10
N LEU A 138 8.78 -6.09 1.38
CA LEU A 138 8.36 -7.42 1.83
C LEU A 138 7.12 -7.94 1.08
N VAL A 139 5.99 -7.30 1.26
CA VAL A 139 4.72 -7.77 0.69
C VAL A 139 4.38 -7.06 -0.62
N ARG A 140 3.59 -7.74 -1.48
CA ARG A 140 3.06 -7.10 -2.69
C ARG A 140 2.28 -5.83 -2.37
N GLU A 141 1.45 -5.85 -1.34
CA GLU A 141 0.59 -4.73 -0.95
C GLU A 141 1.37 -3.46 -0.54
N HIS A 142 2.58 -3.57 0.04
CA HIS A 142 3.46 -2.42 0.24
C HIS A 142 3.81 -1.73 -1.08
N ASN A 143 4.05 -2.53 -2.10
CA ASN A 143 4.49 -2.06 -3.41
C ASN A 143 3.33 -1.64 -4.32
N VAL A 144 2.07 -2.02 -4.02
CA VAL A 144 0.89 -1.47 -4.70
C VAL A 144 0.75 0.00 -4.33
N GLY A 145 0.65 0.86 -5.34
CA GLY A 145 0.44 2.29 -5.11
C GLY A 145 -0.90 2.55 -4.42
N CYS A 146 -0.92 3.48 -3.46
CA CYS A 146 -2.11 3.77 -2.65
C CYS A 146 -3.35 4.16 -3.47
N PHE A 147 -3.15 4.62 -4.71
CA PHE A 147 -4.20 5.03 -5.64
C PHE A 147 -4.52 3.96 -6.70
N PHE A 148 -3.92 2.78 -6.60
CA PHE A 148 -4.06 1.71 -7.60
C PHE A 148 -4.61 0.38 -7.07
N PRO A 149 -5.16 0.26 -5.84
CA PRO A 149 -5.73 -1.00 -5.42
C PRO A 149 -6.95 -1.37 -6.26
N LEU A 150 -7.25 -2.66 -6.35
CA LEU A 150 -8.48 -3.19 -6.95
C LEU A 150 -9.71 -2.83 -6.12
N SER A 151 -9.62 -3.02 -4.80
CA SER A 151 -10.64 -2.69 -3.81
C SER A 151 -10.54 -1.22 -3.36
N LEU A 152 -11.38 -0.81 -2.43
CA LEU A 152 -11.36 0.54 -1.87
C LEU A 152 -9.97 0.92 -1.35
N ASP A 153 -9.36 0.04 -0.56
CA ASP A 153 -7.99 0.17 -0.06
C ASP A 153 -7.21 -1.14 -0.21
N ARG A 154 -5.93 -1.11 0.17
CA ARG A 154 -5.05 -2.28 0.19
C ARG A 154 -5.49 -3.26 1.28
N SER A 155 -4.93 -4.47 1.28
CA SER A 155 -5.11 -5.47 2.33
C SER A 155 -4.47 -5.03 3.65
N LEU A 156 -4.86 -5.67 4.76
CA LEU A 156 -4.19 -5.59 6.06
C LEU A 156 -2.70 -6.00 6.01
N PHE A 157 -2.27 -6.65 4.95
CA PHE A 157 -0.83 -6.90 4.67
C PHE A 157 0.05 -5.64 4.69
N VAL A 158 -0.52 -4.45 4.56
CA VAL A 158 0.24 -3.19 4.68
C VAL A 158 0.69 -2.89 6.10
N TYR A 159 0.05 -3.49 7.09
CA TYR A 159 0.40 -3.38 8.49
C TYR A 159 1.35 -4.53 8.84
N THR A 160 2.63 -4.28 8.75
CA THR A 160 3.72 -5.13 9.23
C THR A 160 4.45 -4.34 10.30
N SER A 161 5.33 -5.00 11.05
CA SER A 161 6.12 -4.36 12.11
C SER A 161 7.11 -3.31 11.58
N ILE A 162 6.60 -2.39 10.79
CA ILE A 162 7.38 -1.31 10.18
C ILE A 162 6.77 0.02 10.63
N PRO A 163 7.56 0.94 11.17
CA PRO A 163 7.09 2.29 11.44
C PRO A 163 6.47 2.92 10.20
N ARG A 164 5.43 3.73 10.38
CA ARG A 164 4.81 4.52 9.30
C ARG A 164 4.17 3.72 8.17
N VAL A 165 3.54 2.61 8.50
CA VAL A 165 2.73 1.81 7.54
C VAL A 165 3.43 1.63 6.20
N SER A 166 4.17 0.54 6.05
CA SER A 166 4.88 0.14 4.83
C SER A 166 6.07 1.03 4.39
N ARG A 167 6.54 1.98 5.18
CA ARG A 167 7.74 2.80 4.91
C ARG A 167 8.69 2.74 6.07
N ASP A 168 9.97 2.80 5.71
CA ASP A 168 11.04 2.85 6.67
C ASP A 168 12.26 3.58 6.09
N TYR A 169 13.20 3.99 6.93
CA TYR A 169 14.47 4.54 6.52
C TYR A 169 15.42 3.42 6.11
N GLY A 170 16.06 3.55 4.97
CA GLY A 170 17.02 2.55 4.55
C GLY A 170 17.41 2.63 3.10
N ILE A 171 17.96 1.51 2.62
CA ILE A 171 18.45 1.35 1.26
C ILE A 171 17.75 0.15 0.62
N VAL A 172 17.24 0.36 -0.59
CA VAL A 172 16.63 -0.69 -1.41
C VAL A 172 17.37 -0.81 -2.75
N PHE A 173 17.94 -1.97 -2.99
CA PHE A 173 18.44 -2.38 -4.31
C PHE A 173 17.36 -3.15 -5.05
N TRP A 174 17.18 -2.87 -6.34
CA TRP A 174 16.21 -3.58 -7.15
C TRP A 174 16.62 -3.63 -8.61
N GLY A 175 16.09 -4.60 -9.34
CA GLY A 175 16.30 -4.72 -10.77
C GLY A 175 15.48 -5.82 -11.40
N ASN A 176 15.52 -5.84 -12.74
CA ASN A 176 14.82 -6.83 -13.56
C ASN A 176 15.84 -7.69 -14.31
N LEU A 177 15.63 -8.98 -14.26
CA LEU A 177 16.46 -10.03 -14.89
C LEU A 177 15.58 -10.84 -15.84
N MET A 178 16.18 -11.75 -16.63
CA MET A 178 15.46 -12.70 -17.49
C MET A 178 14.43 -11.99 -18.40
N ASP A 179 14.88 -11.07 -19.23
CA ASP A 179 14.03 -10.26 -20.09
C ASP A 179 12.87 -9.56 -19.32
N GLN A 180 13.21 -9.00 -18.17
CA GLN A 180 12.32 -8.26 -17.25
C GLN A 180 11.27 -9.15 -16.52
N ARG A 181 11.31 -10.45 -16.68
CA ARG A 181 10.35 -11.36 -16.08
C ARG A 181 10.61 -11.63 -14.60
N LEU A 182 11.86 -11.64 -14.17
CA LEU A 182 12.26 -11.80 -12.79
C LEU A 182 12.65 -10.44 -12.22
N GLN A 183 11.92 -9.93 -11.24
CA GLN A 183 12.32 -8.75 -10.47
C GLN A 183 12.80 -9.18 -9.09
N TYR A 184 13.89 -8.58 -8.64
CA TYR A 184 14.37 -8.70 -7.27
C TYR A 184 14.35 -7.34 -6.56
N LYS A 185 14.17 -7.38 -5.23
CA LYS A 185 14.32 -6.25 -4.32
C LYS A 185 15.01 -6.75 -3.06
N LEU A 186 16.10 -6.09 -2.68
CA LEU A 186 16.87 -6.36 -1.46
C LEU A 186 16.93 -5.06 -0.67
N ALA A 187 16.62 -5.12 0.62
CA ALA A 187 16.63 -3.93 1.47
C ALA A 187 17.38 -4.17 2.77
N ALA A 188 17.98 -3.08 3.27
CA ALA A 188 18.46 -2.95 4.64
C ALA A 188 17.83 -1.66 5.18
N MET A 189 17.02 -1.78 6.23
CA MET A 189 16.20 -0.72 6.77
C MET A 189 16.38 -0.60 8.28
N GLU A 190 15.95 0.52 8.86
CA GLU A 190 16.07 0.82 10.29
C GLU A 190 15.37 -0.23 11.15
N GLY A 191 14.17 -0.67 10.74
CA GLY A 191 13.39 -1.62 11.51
C GLY A 191 12.59 -0.98 12.63
N VAL A 192 12.33 -1.73 13.70
CA VAL A 192 11.70 -1.19 14.91
C VAL A 192 12.76 -0.39 15.65
N ASP A 193 12.50 0.87 15.97
CA ASP A 193 13.39 1.76 16.74
C ASP A 193 12.60 2.38 17.91
N SER A 194 12.70 1.77 19.07
CA SER A 194 12.07 2.25 20.29
C SER A 194 12.93 1.93 21.52
N ALA A 195 12.67 2.63 22.63
CA ALA A 195 13.33 2.37 23.91
C ALA A 195 13.00 0.99 24.51
N ASP A 196 11.98 0.34 23.97
CA ASP A 196 11.49 -0.97 24.42
C ASP A 196 12.07 -2.13 23.59
N GLN A 197 13.17 -1.87 22.84
CA GLN A 197 13.86 -2.86 22.04
C GLN A 197 15.18 -3.32 22.63
N PRO A 198 15.58 -4.59 22.42
CA PRO A 198 16.87 -5.11 22.88
C PRO A 198 18.08 -4.45 22.17
N SER A 199 17.95 -4.19 20.89
CA SER A 199 19.06 -3.65 20.10
C SER A 199 18.58 -2.78 18.92
N SER A 200 19.48 -1.94 18.41
CA SER A 200 19.26 -1.11 17.23
C SER A 200 19.89 -1.78 16.01
N THR A 201 19.44 -2.97 15.67
CA THR A 201 19.89 -3.71 14.50
C THR A 201 19.11 -3.31 13.25
N LEU A 202 19.67 -3.57 12.07
CA LEU A 202 18.96 -3.33 10.82
C LEU A 202 18.04 -4.51 10.49
N ARG A 203 16.93 -4.17 9.87
CA ARG A 203 16.01 -5.11 9.24
C ARG A 203 16.41 -5.37 7.80
N TYR A 204 16.52 -6.64 7.45
CA TYR A 204 16.88 -7.10 6.11
C TYR A 204 15.68 -7.72 5.42
N THR A 205 15.43 -7.29 4.17
CA THR A 205 14.31 -7.80 3.37
C THR A 205 14.82 -8.28 2.01
N ALA A 206 14.32 -9.43 1.57
CA ALA A 206 14.51 -9.93 0.22
C ALA A 206 13.14 -10.28 -0.39
N ARG A 207 12.87 -9.79 -1.60
CA ARG A 207 11.68 -10.14 -2.36
C ARG A 207 12.01 -10.43 -3.80
N PHE A 208 11.38 -11.47 -4.34
CA PHE A 208 11.44 -11.85 -5.74
C PHE A 208 10.04 -12.03 -6.29
N HIS A 209 9.83 -11.66 -7.55
CA HIS A 209 8.66 -12.11 -8.28
C HIS A 209 9.01 -12.52 -9.71
N TYR A 210 8.23 -13.44 -10.26
CA TYR A 210 8.37 -13.90 -11.63
C TYR A 210 7.07 -13.73 -12.40
N SER A 211 7.16 -13.05 -13.56
CA SER A 211 6.02 -12.81 -14.48
C SER A 211 6.03 -13.83 -15.61
N PHE A 212 5.03 -14.70 -15.64
CA PHE A 212 4.86 -15.74 -16.67
C PHE A 212 4.34 -15.19 -18.00
N LEU A 213 3.58 -14.09 -17.94
CA LEU A 213 3.03 -13.39 -19.10
C LEU A 213 3.78 -12.06 -19.30
N GLU A 214 3.05 -10.95 -19.46
CA GLU A 214 3.69 -9.64 -19.58
C GLU A 214 4.35 -9.22 -18.25
N PRO A 215 5.59 -8.70 -18.28
CA PRO A 215 6.36 -8.45 -17.06
C PRO A 215 5.83 -7.26 -16.26
N GLU A 216 5.77 -7.41 -14.94
CA GLU A 216 5.60 -6.31 -13.98
C GLU A 216 6.99 -5.75 -13.63
N ASN A 217 7.56 -4.95 -14.51
CA ASN A 217 8.95 -4.48 -14.47
C ASN A 217 9.15 -3.14 -13.77
N LEU A 218 8.09 -2.52 -13.25
CA LEU A 218 8.18 -1.28 -12.48
C LEU A 218 8.45 -1.57 -11.01
N PRO A 219 9.10 -0.66 -10.27
CA PRO A 219 9.28 -0.82 -8.83
C PRO A 219 7.98 -0.65 -8.03
N LEU A 220 6.91 -0.24 -8.67
CA LEU A 220 5.56 -0.07 -8.13
C LEU A 220 4.62 -1.07 -8.83
N TYR A 221 3.73 -1.73 -8.07
CA TYR A 221 2.72 -2.65 -8.59
C TYR A 221 1.34 -2.00 -8.66
N PHE A 222 0.45 -2.67 -9.38
CA PHE A 222 -0.94 -2.26 -9.56
C PHE A 222 -1.86 -3.37 -9.05
N GLY A 223 -2.97 -2.99 -8.44
CA GLY A 223 -4.07 -3.91 -8.11
C GLY A 223 -4.97 -4.21 -9.29
N THR A 224 -4.92 -3.39 -10.36
CA THR A 224 -5.50 -3.64 -11.67
C THR A 224 -4.83 -2.76 -12.73
N TYR A 225 -4.58 -3.31 -13.88
CA TYR A 225 -4.07 -2.60 -15.07
C TYR A 225 -5.21 -2.11 -15.98
N LEU A 226 -6.46 -2.34 -15.59
CA LEU A 226 -7.66 -1.99 -16.36
C LEU A 226 -7.66 -2.61 -17.78
N GLY A 227 -7.22 -3.86 -17.89
CA GLY A 227 -7.13 -4.58 -19.14
C GLY A 227 -6.01 -4.18 -20.10
N LYS A 228 -5.10 -3.29 -19.65
CA LYS A 228 -3.98 -2.81 -20.48
C LYS A 228 -2.80 -3.78 -20.54
N LYS A 229 -2.79 -4.78 -19.66
CA LYS A 229 -1.75 -5.82 -19.58
C LYS A 229 -2.38 -7.17 -19.32
N LYS A 230 -1.76 -8.21 -19.87
CA LYS A 230 -2.05 -9.60 -19.59
C LYS A 230 -0.98 -10.13 -18.64
N VAL A 231 -1.30 -10.22 -17.36
CA VAL A 231 -0.33 -10.50 -16.29
C VAL A 231 -0.63 -11.82 -15.60
N LEU A 232 0.41 -12.57 -15.28
CA LEU A 232 0.40 -13.66 -14.31
C LEU A 232 1.76 -13.63 -13.60
N THR A 233 1.75 -13.27 -12.33
CA THR A 233 2.94 -13.07 -11.51
C THR A 233 2.83 -13.84 -10.21
N VAL A 234 3.89 -14.55 -9.84
CA VAL A 234 4.06 -15.19 -8.52
C VAL A 234 5.22 -14.53 -7.84
N GLY A 235 5.04 -14.17 -6.56
CA GLY A 235 6.05 -13.50 -5.75
C GLY A 235 6.26 -14.18 -4.41
N ALA A 236 7.45 -13.97 -3.83
CA ALA A 236 7.78 -14.36 -2.47
C ALA A 236 8.69 -13.33 -1.83
N GLY A 237 8.56 -13.15 -0.52
CA GLY A 237 9.39 -12.25 0.28
C GLY A 237 9.77 -12.88 1.61
N TYR A 238 10.92 -12.49 2.14
CA TYR A 238 11.40 -12.84 3.46
C TYR A 238 12.01 -11.61 4.11
N GLN A 239 11.81 -11.49 5.42
CA GLN A 239 12.30 -10.38 6.23
C GLN A 239 12.82 -10.90 7.56
N PHE A 240 13.89 -10.30 8.06
CA PHE A 240 14.52 -10.68 9.31
C PHE A 240 15.10 -9.45 10.02
N GLU A 241 14.92 -9.39 11.34
CA GLU A 241 15.52 -8.38 12.23
C GLU A 241 15.90 -9.08 13.54
N PRO A 242 17.21 -9.17 13.86
CA PRO A 242 17.65 -9.77 15.11
C PRO A 242 17.32 -8.86 16.30
N ASP A 243 17.03 -9.45 17.44
CA ASP A 243 16.76 -8.78 18.71
C ASP A 243 15.72 -7.64 18.60
N ALA A 244 14.62 -7.89 17.88
CA ALA A 244 13.61 -6.88 17.54
C ALA A 244 12.63 -6.58 18.67
N ALA A 245 12.51 -7.44 19.67
CA ALA A 245 11.55 -7.30 20.76
C ALA A 245 12.05 -7.90 22.08
N TYR A 246 11.49 -7.42 23.20
CA TYR A 246 11.56 -8.09 24.50
C TYR A 246 10.30 -8.92 24.75
N GLY A 247 10.42 -10.13 25.25
CA GLY A 247 9.33 -10.88 25.86
C GLY A 247 8.90 -10.30 27.21
N ASN A 248 9.78 -9.54 27.88
CA ASN A 248 9.48 -8.76 29.07
C ASN A 248 10.17 -7.40 29.01
N VAL A 249 9.40 -6.36 28.70
CA VAL A 249 9.87 -4.98 28.54
C VAL A 249 10.32 -4.36 29.87
N THR A 250 9.56 -4.58 30.96
CA THR A 250 9.86 -4.01 32.28
C THR A 250 11.19 -4.51 32.82
N LEU A 251 11.49 -5.79 32.64
CA LEU A 251 12.77 -6.38 33.08
C LEU A 251 13.85 -6.32 32.01
N GLN A 252 13.53 -5.92 30.78
CA GLN A 252 14.40 -5.95 29.62
C GLN A 252 15.09 -7.31 29.46
N THR A 253 14.29 -8.37 29.42
CA THR A 253 14.74 -9.77 29.32
C THR A 253 14.00 -10.48 28.21
N ILE A 254 14.56 -11.63 27.77
CA ILE A 254 13.98 -12.51 26.75
C ILE A 254 13.97 -11.78 25.39
N GLU A 255 15.18 -11.49 24.89
CA GLU A 255 15.38 -10.92 23.55
C GLU A 255 14.86 -11.88 22.48
N LYS A 256 14.13 -11.36 21.50
CA LYS A 256 13.44 -12.10 20.46
C LYS A 256 13.68 -11.50 19.09
N ASP A 257 13.92 -12.36 18.13
CA ASP A 257 14.05 -11.99 16.73
C ASP A 257 12.67 -11.75 16.10
N TYR A 258 12.63 -10.91 15.10
CA TYR A 258 11.53 -10.80 14.17
C TYR A 258 11.86 -11.48 12.86
N GLN A 259 10.93 -12.24 12.33
CA GLN A 259 10.98 -12.80 10.99
C GLN A 259 9.60 -12.77 10.34
N ALA A 260 9.57 -12.59 9.04
CA ALA A 260 8.34 -12.69 8.28
C ALA A 260 8.57 -13.26 6.89
N TRP A 261 7.60 -14.00 6.38
CA TRP A 261 7.62 -14.46 5.01
C TRP A 261 6.26 -14.32 4.35
N THR A 262 6.26 -14.18 3.04
CA THR A 262 5.04 -14.03 2.24
C THR A 262 5.18 -14.71 0.90
N VAL A 263 4.04 -15.19 0.41
CA VAL A 263 3.89 -15.62 -0.98
C VAL A 263 2.67 -14.94 -1.57
N ASP A 264 2.72 -14.58 -2.85
CA ASP A 264 1.61 -13.92 -3.53
C ASP A 264 1.47 -14.35 -4.99
N LEU A 265 0.25 -14.26 -5.47
CA LEU A 265 -0.16 -14.46 -6.84
C LEU A 265 -0.97 -13.24 -7.29
N PHE A 266 -0.67 -12.75 -8.49
CA PHE A 266 -1.46 -11.74 -9.16
C PHE A 266 -1.68 -12.11 -10.62
N ALA A 267 -2.91 -12.00 -11.09
CA ALA A 267 -3.29 -12.22 -12.47
C ALA A 267 -4.25 -11.14 -12.96
N GLU A 268 -4.04 -10.66 -14.18
CA GLU A 268 -5.03 -9.89 -14.92
C GLU A 268 -5.10 -10.41 -16.35
N TYR A 269 -6.30 -10.73 -16.80
CA TYR A 269 -6.53 -11.34 -18.11
C TYR A 269 -7.64 -10.62 -18.86
N PRO A 270 -7.29 -9.76 -19.83
CA PRO A 270 -8.26 -9.14 -20.72
C PRO A 270 -8.80 -10.15 -21.73
N THR A 271 -10.11 -10.10 -21.97
CA THR A 271 -10.86 -10.87 -22.97
C THR A 271 -11.82 -9.96 -23.71
N GLU A 272 -12.47 -10.46 -24.77
CA GLU A 272 -13.51 -9.72 -25.47
C GLU A 272 -14.74 -9.45 -24.57
N SER A 273 -15.04 -10.36 -23.64
CA SER A 273 -16.16 -10.23 -22.69
C SER A 273 -15.88 -9.31 -21.52
N GLY A 274 -14.62 -8.91 -21.28
CA GLY A 274 -14.19 -8.06 -20.16
C GLY A 274 -12.82 -8.46 -19.63
N THR A 275 -12.39 -7.83 -18.54
CA THR A 275 -11.09 -8.13 -17.92
C THR A 275 -11.29 -8.74 -16.54
N TYR A 276 -10.70 -9.89 -16.33
CA TYR A 276 -10.68 -10.59 -15.05
C TYR A 276 -9.40 -10.24 -14.30
N THR A 277 -9.53 -9.87 -13.04
CA THR A 277 -8.40 -9.58 -12.13
C THR A 277 -8.50 -10.52 -10.94
N PHE A 278 -7.38 -11.11 -10.54
CA PHE A 278 -7.28 -11.98 -9.37
C PHE A 278 -6.00 -11.65 -8.60
N GLY A 279 -6.09 -11.63 -7.27
CA GLY A 279 -4.94 -11.49 -6.38
C GLY A 279 -5.14 -12.33 -5.14
N ALA A 280 -4.09 -13.01 -4.70
CA ALA A 280 -4.08 -13.75 -3.45
C ALA A 280 -2.69 -13.66 -2.82
N ALA A 281 -2.63 -13.65 -1.49
CA ALA A 281 -1.36 -13.74 -0.77
C ALA A 281 -1.55 -14.34 0.62
N TYR A 282 -0.47 -14.88 1.16
CA TYR A 282 -0.31 -15.31 2.54
C TYR A 282 0.87 -14.56 3.16
N LEU A 283 0.73 -14.20 4.43
CA LEU A 283 1.78 -13.62 5.26
C LEU A 283 1.84 -14.35 6.60
N ASP A 284 3.06 -14.58 7.05
CA ASP A 284 3.36 -15.01 8.42
C ASP A 284 4.40 -14.02 8.97
N SER A 285 4.13 -13.47 10.15
CA SER A 285 4.93 -12.47 10.84
C SER A 285 5.10 -12.93 12.29
N ASP A 286 6.32 -13.30 12.66
CA ASP A 286 6.68 -13.96 13.88
C ASP A 286 7.68 -13.11 14.69
N PHE A 287 7.45 -12.99 15.99
CA PHE A 287 8.33 -12.37 16.97
C PHE A 287 8.85 -13.39 17.98
N ASP A 288 8.94 -14.67 17.57
CA ASP A 288 9.40 -15.78 18.42
C ASP A 288 8.61 -15.84 19.73
N ASP A 289 7.29 -15.64 19.66
CA ASP A 289 6.33 -15.64 20.77
C ASP A 289 6.68 -14.63 21.89
N ALA A 290 7.22 -13.46 21.55
CA ALA A 290 7.56 -12.41 22.53
C ALA A 290 6.36 -11.99 23.40
N TYR A 291 5.13 -12.06 22.89
CA TYR A 291 3.90 -11.71 23.60
C TYR A 291 3.55 -12.69 24.76
N LEU A 292 4.12 -13.90 24.79
CA LEU A 292 3.90 -14.88 25.86
C LEU A 292 4.70 -14.57 27.15
N GLY A 293 5.52 -13.54 27.16
CA GLY A 293 6.41 -13.18 28.26
C GLY A 293 5.77 -12.41 29.42
N GLY A 294 4.50 -12.12 29.40
CA GLY A 294 3.75 -11.47 30.48
C GLY A 294 3.78 -9.93 30.48
N ASP A 295 4.79 -9.29 29.92
CA ASP A 295 4.91 -7.83 29.68
C ASP A 295 5.65 -7.61 28.36
N PRO A 296 4.98 -7.94 27.24
CA PRO A 296 5.60 -8.01 25.93
C PRO A 296 5.94 -6.62 25.37
N SER A 297 6.90 -6.58 24.44
CA SER A 297 7.18 -5.39 23.66
C SER A 297 5.96 -4.99 22.79
N PRO A 298 5.63 -3.70 22.69
CA PRO A 298 4.61 -3.21 21.77
C PRO A 298 4.82 -3.65 20.32
N ALA A 299 6.07 -3.93 19.90
CA ALA A 299 6.38 -4.43 18.57
C ALA A 299 5.85 -5.85 18.31
N SER A 300 5.67 -6.67 19.34
CA SER A 300 5.22 -8.07 19.22
C SER A 300 3.70 -8.25 19.30
N ILE A 301 2.96 -7.21 19.66
CA ILE A 301 1.50 -7.22 19.84
C ILE A 301 0.81 -6.22 18.93
N SER A 302 -0.55 -6.21 18.93
CA SER A 302 -1.38 -5.32 18.13
C SER A 302 -1.31 -5.59 16.63
N ILE A 303 -1.85 -4.68 15.81
CA ILE A 303 -1.96 -4.83 14.36
C ILE A 303 -0.62 -5.01 13.64
N ASP A 304 0.44 -4.43 14.18
CA ASP A 304 1.80 -4.50 13.63
C ASP A 304 2.63 -5.67 14.21
N GLY A 305 2.09 -6.37 15.21
CA GLY A 305 2.75 -7.45 15.92
C GLY A 305 2.69 -8.80 15.20
N GLN A 306 2.87 -9.86 16.00
CA GLN A 306 2.83 -11.24 15.52
C GLN A 306 1.46 -11.60 14.99
N LYS A 307 1.41 -12.09 13.78
CA LYS A 307 0.18 -12.48 13.08
C LYS A 307 0.46 -13.33 11.86
N ASN A 308 -0.55 -14.04 11.45
CA ASN A 308 -0.58 -14.67 10.12
C ASN A 308 -1.94 -14.44 9.46
N GLY A 309 -1.99 -14.58 8.16
CA GLY A 309 -3.24 -14.42 7.44
C GLY A 309 -3.10 -14.46 5.93
N TYR A 310 -4.22 -14.40 5.27
CA TYR A 310 -4.28 -14.39 3.82
C TYR A 310 -5.40 -13.50 3.30
N TYR A 311 -5.26 -13.10 2.04
CA TYR A 311 -6.36 -12.50 1.31
C TYR A 311 -6.58 -13.16 -0.05
N ILE A 312 -7.81 -13.06 -0.53
CA ILE A 312 -8.21 -13.34 -1.91
C ILE A 312 -9.01 -12.16 -2.41
N LYS A 313 -8.65 -11.65 -3.60
CA LYS A 313 -9.34 -10.54 -4.28
C LYS A 313 -9.68 -10.95 -5.70
N ALA A 314 -10.87 -10.60 -6.15
CA ALA A 314 -11.30 -10.81 -7.53
C ALA A 314 -11.91 -9.55 -8.09
N GLY A 315 -11.78 -9.32 -9.39
CA GLY A 315 -12.36 -8.20 -10.09
C GLY A 315 -12.80 -8.55 -11.50
N TYR A 316 -13.87 -7.87 -11.98
CA TYR A 316 -14.35 -7.98 -13.33
C TYR A 316 -14.66 -6.60 -13.89
N LEU A 317 -13.85 -6.17 -14.85
CA LEU A 317 -14.00 -4.90 -15.56
C LEU A 317 -14.85 -5.16 -16.81
N LEU A 318 -15.94 -4.44 -16.95
CA LEU A 318 -16.82 -4.55 -18.11
C LEU A 318 -16.07 -4.15 -19.39
N PRO A 319 -16.37 -4.82 -20.55
CA PRO A 319 -15.65 -4.53 -21.79
C PRO A 319 -15.98 -3.15 -22.34
N ASN A 320 -17.20 -2.66 -22.11
CA ASN A 320 -17.69 -1.40 -22.63
C ASN A 320 -17.85 -0.35 -21.53
N LYS A 321 -17.72 0.91 -21.91
CA LYS A 321 -18.07 2.01 -21.02
C LYS A 321 -19.58 2.07 -20.78
N ILE A 322 -19.95 2.51 -19.59
CA ILE A 322 -21.33 2.86 -19.23
C ILE A 322 -21.35 4.37 -18.99
N GLY A 323 -22.00 5.14 -19.87
CA GLY A 323 -21.89 6.60 -19.86
C GLY A 323 -20.46 7.07 -20.10
N PRO A 324 -19.94 8.05 -19.33
CA PRO A 324 -18.58 8.56 -19.51
C PRO A 324 -17.48 7.63 -18.99
N GLY A 325 -17.81 6.64 -18.15
CA GLY A 325 -16.86 5.83 -17.40
C GLY A 325 -16.91 4.34 -17.71
N GLN A 326 -16.00 3.59 -17.08
CA GLN A 326 -15.91 2.14 -17.15
C GLN A 326 -16.15 1.53 -15.78
N VAL A 327 -16.95 0.48 -15.70
CA VAL A 327 -17.36 -0.18 -14.46
C VAL A 327 -16.53 -1.42 -14.21
N GLN A 328 -16.05 -1.59 -12.97
CA GLN A 328 -15.44 -2.82 -12.48
C GLN A 328 -16.10 -3.23 -11.18
N PHE A 329 -16.58 -4.46 -11.13
CA PHE A 329 -17.00 -5.11 -9.89
C PHE A 329 -15.78 -5.75 -9.22
N PHE A 330 -15.77 -5.75 -7.90
CA PHE A 330 -14.75 -6.45 -7.14
C PHE A 330 -15.31 -7.08 -5.88
N SER A 331 -14.59 -8.08 -5.40
CA SER A 331 -14.79 -8.68 -4.08
C SER A 331 -13.47 -8.99 -3.45
N ARG A 332 -13.43 -9.06 -2.11
CA ARG A 332 -12.31 -9.57 -1.34
C ARG A 332 -12.78 -10.35 -0.14
N TYR A 333 -11.91 -11.22 0.30
CA TYR A 333 -11.95 -11.91 1.57
C TYR A 333 -10.56 -11.91 2.18
N GLU A 334 -10.47 -11.61 3.46
CA GLU A 334 -9.24 -11.66 4.24
C GLU A 334 -9.52 -12.38 5.55
N ASN A 335 -8.63 -13.28 5.94
CA ASN A 335 -8.64 -13.91 7.26
C ASN A 335 -7.31 -13.64 7.94
N TRP A 336 -7.36 -13.29 9.21
CA TRP A 336 -6.23 -12.89 10.01
C TRP A 336 -6.30 -13.44 11.41
N SER A 337 -5.18 -14.02 11.89
CA SER A 337 -4.97 -14.40 13.28
C SER A 337 -3.88 -13.53 13.87
N PHE A 338 -4.17 -12.83 14.96
CA PHE A 338 -3.26 -11.95 15.68
C PHE A 338 -2.91 -12.58 17.02
N ALA A 339 -1.64 -12.48 17.43
CA ALA A 339 -1.25 -12.88 18.78
C ALA A 339 -2.00 -12.08 19.85
N GLU A 340 -2.18 -10.78 19.61
CA GLU A 340 -3.04 -9.91 20.41
C GLU A 340 -3.53 -8.76 19.53
N LEU A 341 -4.80 -8.41 19.64
CA LEU A 341 -5.38 -7.25 18.98
C LEU A 341 -6.41 -6.58 19.89
N GLY A 342 -6.20 -5.27 20.15
CA GLY A 342 -7.11 -4.50 21.00
C GLY A 342 -7.20 -5.01 22.43
N GLY A 343 -6.16 -5.63 22.97
CA GLY A 343 -6.14 -6.23 24.30
C GLY A 343 -6.73 -7.65 24.36
N VAL A 344 -7.05 -8.25 23.20
CA VAL A 344 -7.59 -9.62 23.11
C VAL A 344 -6.52 -10.54 22.53
N GLU A 345 -6.07 -11.52 23.33
CA GLU A 345 -5.11 -12.54 22.89
C GLU A 345 -5.75 -13.52 21.91
N ASP A 346 -4.96 -13.99 20.93
CA ASP A 346 -5.37 -14.95 19.88
C ASP A 346 -6.66 -14.50 19.17
N GLN A 347 -6.72 -13.27 18.73
CA GLN A 347 -7.89 -12.72 18.02
C GLN A 347 -7.85 -13.07 16.54
N GLU A 348 -8.94 -13.64 16.03
CA GLU A 348 -9.15 -13.86 14.60
C GLU A 348 -10.13 -12.84 14.01
N ILE A 349 -9.93 -12.51 12.75
CA ILE A 349 -10.79 -11.61 11.97
C ILE A 349 -11.07 -12.20 10.61
N ASP A 350 -12.34 -12.25 10.25
CA ASP A 350 -12.82 -12.47 8.89
C ASP A 350 -13.35 -11.15 8.30
N TRP A 351 -12.80 -10.74 7.17
CA TRP A 351 -13.19 -9.51 6.49
C TRP A 351 -13.63 -9.76 5.05
N TYR A 352 -14.91 -9.51 4.79
CA TYR A 352 -15.53 -9.65 3.48
C TYR A 352 -15.84 -8.28 2.91
N ALA A 353 -15.61 -8.06 1.62
CA ALA A 353 -16.07 -6.85 0.97
C ALA A 353 -16.48 -7.09 -0.48
N PHE A 354 -17.51 -6.33 -0.90
CA PHE A 354 -17.98 -6.24 -2.27
C PHE A 354 -18.04 -4.79 -2.68
N GLY A 355 -17.67 -4.48 -3.92
CA GLY A 355 -17.68 -3.11 -4.36
C GLY A 355 -17.71 -2.92 -5.86
N ILE A 356 -17.82 -1.65 -6.22
CA ILE A 356 -17.89 -1.18 -7.59
C ILE A 356 -16.94 -0.01 -7.75
N ASN A 357 -16.04 -0.10 -8.72
CA ASN A 357 -15.25 1.01 -9.21
C ASN A 357 -15.89 1.58 -10.47
N TYR A 358 -16.03 2.89 -10.54
CA TYR A 358 -16.44 3.60 -11.74
C TYR A 358 -15.32 4.54 -12.18
N TYR A 359 -14.59 4.15 -13.21
CA TYR A 359 -13.42 4.85 -13.72
C TYR A 359 -13.82 5.89 -14.76
N LEU A 360 -13.83 7.17 -14.39
CA LEU A 360 -14.11 8.30 -15.28
C LEU A 360 -12.90 8.62 -16.16
N LYS A 361 -11.70 8.55 -15.60
CA LYS A 361 -10.43 8.76 -16.29
C LYS A 361 -9.36 7.76 -15.81
N GLY A 362 -9.61 6.47 -16.01
CA GLY A 362 -8.76 5.41 -15.47
C GLY A 362 -8.56 5.59 -13.96
N GLN A 363 -7.33 5.38 -13.47
CA GLN A 363 -7.00 5.56 -12.05
C GLN A 363 -6.89 7.03 -11.60
N ASP A 364 -6.95 8.00 -12.52
CA ASP A 364 -6.80 9.41 -12.17
C ASP A 364 -8.10 10.01 -11.63
N MET A 365 -9.25 9.50 -12.05
CA MET A 365 -10.54 9.93 -11.56
C MET A 365 -11.47 8.73 -11.49
N ARG A 366 -11.80 8.32 -10.27
CA ARG A 366 -12.73 7.22 -10.03
C ARG A 366 -13.64 7.47 -8.85
N LEU A 367 -14.83 6.87 -8.90
CA LEU A 367 -15.69 6.65 -7.75
C LEU A 367 -15.59 5.18 -7.35
N THR A 368 -15.55 4.89 -6.07
CA THR A 368 -15.56 3.53 -5.54
C THR A 368 -16.61 3.44 -4.45
N PHE A 369 -17.50 2.48 -4.56
CA PHE A 369 -18.39 2.07 -3.48
C PHE A 369 -17.94 0.70 -2.98
N GLU A 370 -17.81 0.53 -1.67
CA GLU A 370 -17.52 -0.75 -1.02
C GLU A 370 -18.45 -0.94 0.18
N TYR A 371 -19.02 -2.12 0.29
CA TYR A 371 -19.67 -2.60 1.50
C TYR A 371 -18.82 -3.74 2.06
N SER A 372 -18.49 -3.66 3.33
CA SER A 372 -17.67 -4.66 4.02
C SER A 372 -18.30 -5.10 5.33
N VAL A 373 -18.01 -6.33 5.70
CA VAL A 373 -18.39 -6.97 6.96
C VAL A 373 -17.10 -7.41 7.64
N THR A 374 -16.97 -7.11 8.91
CA THR A 374 -15.90 -7.55 9.78
C THR A 374 -16.47 -8.40 10.89
N ASP A 375 -16.08 -9.66 10.92
CA ASP A 375 -16.43 -10.63 11.96
C ASP A 375 -15.20 -10.91 12.80
N LEU A 376 -15.31 -10.79 14.12
CA LEU A 376 -14.27 -11.10 15.10
C LEU A 376 -14.62 -12.40 15.80
N ASP A 377 -13.65 -13.31 15.96
CA ASP A 377 -13.86 -14.58 16.66
C ASP A 377 -14.19 -14.37 18.15
N LYS A 378 -13.52 -13.41 18.80
CA LYS A 378 -13.76 -13.05 20.19
C LYS A 378 -14.43 -11.69 20.27
N THR A 379 -15.69 -11.66 20.65
CA THR A 379 -16.49 -10.43 20.77
C THR A 379 -16.86 -10.16 22.21
N ASP A 380 -16.92 -8.88 22.60
CA ASP A 380 -17.51 -8.44 23.86
C ASP A 380 -18.60 -7.40 23.58
N SER A 381 -19.84 -7.75 23.84
CA SER A 381 -20.99 -6.85 23.63
C SER A 381 -20.97 -5.58 24.48
N GLY A 382 -20.08 -5.48 25.44
CA GLY A 382 -19.84 -4.29 26.28
C GLY A 382 -18.75 -3.37 25.74
N ASP A 383 -17.93 -3.84 24.79
CA ASP A 383 -16.86 -3.07 24.18
C ASP A 383 -17.04 -3.00 22.64
N PRO A 384 -17.42 -1.83 22.10
CA PRO A 384 -17.56 -1.64 20.65
C PRO A 384 -16.27 -1.92 19.86
N ALA A 385 -15.11 -1.85 20.50
CA ALA A 385 -13.83 -2.14 19.84
C ALA A 385 -13.64 -3.61 19.50
N ILE A 386 -14.36 -4.50 20.18
CA ILE A 386 -14.32 -5.96 19.99
C ILE A 386 -15.71 -6.51 19.63
N SER A 387 -16.39 -5.87 18.73
CA SER A 387 -17.68 -6.32 18.18
C SER A 387 -17.67 -6.38 16.68
N ASP A 388 -18.47 -7.29 16.11
CA ASP A 388 -18.68 -7.37 14.67
C ASP A 388 -19.31 -6.08 14.13
N PHE A 389 -18.94 -5.69 12.93
CA PHE A 389 -19.51 -4.48 12.31
C PHE A 389 -19.51 -4.50 10.79
N ASP A 390 -20.43 -3.72 10.26
CA ASP A 390 -20.57 -3.43 8.83
C ASP A 390 -20.07 -2.04 8.50
N THR A 391 -19.50 -1.88 7.31
CA THR A 391 -19.09 -0.58 6.79
C THR A 391 -19.58 -0.38 5.37
N ALA A 392 -20.18 0.76 5.08
CA ALA A 392 -20.46 1.20 3.72
C ALA A 392 -19.65 2.46 3.42
N THR A 393 -18.85 2.44 2.36
CA THR A 393 -17.96 3.54 2.01
C THR A 393 -18.13 3.95 0.56
N LEU A 394 -18.27 5.26 0.35
CA LEU A 394 -18.19 5.89 -0.96
C LEU A 394 -16.93 6.75 -1.02
N MET A 395 -16.05 6.49 -1.99
CA MET A 395 -14.82 7.23 -2.19
C MET A 395 -14.81 7.94 -3.54
N PHE A 396 -14.41 9.21 -3.54
CA PHE A 396 -13.98 9.93 -4.74
C PHE A 396 -12.46 10.04 -4.75
N GLN A 397 -11.84 9.57 -5.84
CA GLN A 397 -10.40 9.68 -6.07
C GLN A 397 -10.13 10.64 -7.22
N PHE A 398 -9.16 11.53 -7.01
CA PHE A 398 -8.63 12.44 -8.02
C PHE A 398 -7.11 12.47 -7.97
N ARG A 399 -6.47 12.49 -9.16
CA ARG A 399 -5.02 12.59 -9.34
C ARG A 399 -4.70 13.51 -10.50
N PHE A 400 -3.75 14.41 -10.26
CA PHE A 400 -3.29 15.40 -11.24
C PHE A 400 -1.77 15.49 -11.22
#